data_e87bcbdda8fb8f706266774b65aad887
#
_entry.id   e87bcbdda8fb8f706266774b65aad887
#
_cell.length_a   1.000
_cell.length_b   1.000
_cell.length_c   1.000
_cell.angle_alpha   90.00
_cell.angle_beta   90.00
_cell.angle_gamma   90.00
#
_symmetry.space_group_name_H-M   'P 1'
#
loop_
_entity.id
_entity.type
_entity.pdbx_description
1 polymer ?
#
loop_
_entity_poly.entity_id
_entity_poly.type
_entity_poly.pdbx_seq_one_letter_code
_entity_poly.pdbx_strand_id
1 'polypeptide(L)'
;SACLVGSEMCIRDRNNVKGYELVKKFSSMFDASNKNSKESIFELQTSMSSANGANYRTQLHRWIGTSELWGWDEILPSNVLMEAYMKEGEIATTGRYDSRLYESVFFQCDYFNDGSGRVYGGDYDNWFCSFDDKNNPIPGTSYNRPSFRKFMPTDYDGLYNNYCAINIPLMRYANVLLMKAEVLNEQGHPEQAIPLINEIRNVHG
;
A
#
# COMPACT_ATOMS: atom_id res chain seq x y z
N SER A 1 -14.21 -8.50 -26.44
CA SER A 1 -14.82 -7.22 -26.89
C SER A 1 -15.79 -6.60 -25.86
N ALA A 2 -16.46 -7.38 -25.02
CA ALA A 2 -17.36 -6.84 -23.97
C ALA A 2 -16.62 -6.03 -22.88
N CYS A 3 -15.36 -6.39 -22.58
CA CYS A 3 -14.52 -5.70 -21.61
C CYS A 3 -14.07 -4.32 -22.11
N LEU A 4 -13.85 -4.17 -23.44
CA LEU A 4 -13.45 -2.91 -24.08
C LEU A 4 -14.58 -1.86 -24.06
N VAL A 5 -15.83 -2.25 -24.22
CA VAL A 5 -16.99 -1.34 -24.22
C VAL A 5 -17.17 -0.69 -22.82
N GLY A 6 -16.97 -1.45 -21.75
CA GLY A 6 -16.99 -0.90 -20.39
C GLY A 6 -15.87 0.10 -20.14
N SER A 7 -14.67 -0.16 -20.69
CA SER A 7 -13.49 0.70 -20.58
C SER A 7 -13.66 2.02 -21.35
N GLU A 8 -14.28 1.98 -22.53
CA GLU A 8 -14.56 3.20 -23.31
C GLU A 8 -15.59 4.13 -22.62
N MET A 9 -16.57 3.59 -21.92
CA MET A 9 -17.47 4.38 -21.07
C MET A 9 -16.69 5.08 -19.95
N CYS A 10 -15.81 4.37 -19.26
CA CYS A 10 -14.95 4.96 -18.22
C CYS A 10 -14.03 6.07 -18.77
N ILE A 11 -13.54 5.92 -20.01
CA ILE A 11 -12.70 6.94 -20.68
C ILE A 11 -13.50 8.21 -20.99
N ARG A 12 -14.73 8.09 -21.48
CA ARG A 12 -15.62 9.23 -21.76
C ARG A 12 -15.95 9.97 -20.47
N ASP A 13 -16.27 9.26 -19.42
CA ASP A 13 -16.63 9.85 -18.13
C ASP A 13 -15.47 10.61 -17.51
N ARG A 14 -14.22 10.16 -17.67
CA ARG A 14 -13.03 10.89 -17.19
C ARG A 14 -12.94 12.31 -17.75
N ASN A 15 -13.23 12.51 -19.01
CA ASN A 15 -13.16 13.85 -19.63
C ASN A 15 -14.26 14.78 -19.09
N ASN A 16 -15.30 14.23 -18.47
CA ASN A 16 -16.45 14.95 -17.93
C ASN A 16 -16.47 15.00 -16.39
N VAL A 17 -15.73 14.12 -15.69
CA VAL A 17 -15.70 14.09 -14.22
C VAL A 17 -14.57 14.98 -13.71
N LYS A 18 -14.93 16.19 -13.31
CA LYS A 18 -14.03 17.12 -12.62
C LYS A 18 -13.95 16.73 -11.15
N GLY A 19 -12.72 16.62 -10.62
CA GLY A 19 -12.50 16.54 -9.18
C GLY A 19 -11.68 15.38 -8.66
N TYR A 20 -11.30 14.39 -9.51
CA TYR A 20 -10.36 13.35 -9.12
C TYR A 20 -8.92 13.75 -9.47
N GLU A 21 -8.01 13.46 -8.55
CA GLU A 21 -6.56 13.69 -8.74
C GLU A 21 -5.75 12.63 -7.98
N LEU A 22 -4.53 12.34 -8.45
CA LEU A 22 -3.61 11.44 -7.75
C LEU A 22 -3.14 12.08 -6.44
N VAL A 23 -3.11 11.30 -5.37
CA VAL A 23 -2.67 11.72 -4.03
C VAL A 23 -1.16 11.59 -3.92
N LYS A 24 -0.47 12.69 -3.60
CA LYS A 24 1.01 12.72 -3.52
C LYS A 24 1.58 11.75 -2.48
N LYS A 25 0.97 11.64 -1.29
CA LYS A 25 1.40 10.71 -0.27
C LYS A 25 0.62 9.40 -0.42
N PHE A 26 1.21 8.43 -1.11
CA PHE A 26 0.58 7.15 -1.44
C PHE A 26 0.06 6.41 -0.21
N SER A 27 0.86 6.31 0.87
CA SER A 27 0.47 5.62 2.11
C SER A 27 -0.77 6.20 2.77
N SER A 28 -1.04 7.51 2.62
CA SER A 28 -2.17 8.16 3.28
C SER A 28 -3.55 7.60 2.91
N MET A 29 -3.65 6.96 1.75
CA MET A 29 -4.88 6.30 1.31
C MET A 29 -5.15 4.97 2.02
N PHE A 30 -4.16 4.45 2.76
CA PHE A 30 -4.17 3.10 3.34
C PHE A 30 -3.86 3.07 4.84
N ASP A 31 -3.76 4.25 5.48
CA ASP A 31 -3.40 4.42 6.89
C ASP A 31 -4.45 5.18 7.71
N ALA A 32 -5.64 5.37 7.17
CA ALA A 32 -6.76 6.15 7.70
C ALA A 32 -6.55 7.68 7.76
N SER A 33 -5.37 8.21 7.38
CA SER A 33 -5.10 9.65 7.47
C SER A 33 -5.80 10.48 6.38
N ASN A 34 -6.19 9.85 5.27
CA ASN A 34 -6.82 10.53 4.13
C ASN A 34 -7.96 9.68 3.52
N LYS A 35 -8.97 9.39 4.36
CA LYS A 35 -10.19 8.71 3.92
C LYS A 35 -10.95 9.56 2.91
N ASN A 36 -11.61 8.90 1.94
CA ASN A 36 -12.35 9.58 0.87
C ASN A 36 -11.50 10.64 0.16
N SER A 37 -10.23 10.29 -0.11
CA SER A 37 -9.29 11.16 -0.80
C SER A 37 -9.79 11.52 -2.20
N LYS A 38 -9.20 12.55 -2.81
CA LYS A 38 -9.51 12.91 -4.20
C LYS A 38 -9.14 11.82 -5.21
N GLU A 39 -8.35 10.84 -4.83
CA GLU A 39 -8.03 9.68 -5.64
C GLU A 39 -9.05 8.56 -5.47
N SER A 40 -9.80 8.53 -4.37
CA SER A 40 -10.78 7.48 -4.10
C SER A 40 -12.04 7.68 -4.92
N ILE A 41 -12.40 6.68 -5.74
CA ILE A 41 -13.67 6.63 -6.48
C ILE A 41 -14.68 5.83 -5.68
N PHE A 42 -14.24 4.70 -5.13
CA PHE A 42 -15.08 3.85 -4.32
C PHE A 42 -14.24 3.16 -3.23
N GLU A 43 -14.62 3.36 -1.97
CA GLU A 43 -13.98 2.69 -0.84
C GLU A 43 -15.01 2.16 0.17
N LEU A 44 -14.67 1.03 0.75
CA LEU A 44 -15.38 0.48 1.89
C LEU A 44 -15.11 1.36 3.10
N GLN A 45 -16.17 1.96 3.64
CA GLN A 45 -16.08 2.85 4.79
C GLN A 45 -15.99 2.06 6.08
N THR A 46 -15.01 2.39 6.90
CA THR A 46 -14.84 1.80 8.23
C THR A 46 -14.81 2.87 9.32
N SER A 47 -15.26 2.51 10.52
CA SER A 47 -15.30 3.41 11.67
C SER A 47 -15.15 2.64 12.96
N MET A 48 -14.47 3.21 13.96
CA MET A 48 -14.41 2.65 15.32
C MET A 48 -15.71 2.87 16.09
N SER A 49 -16.56 3.80 15.65
CA SER A 49 -17.86 3.96 16.32
C SER A 49 -18.80 2.81 15.98
N SER A 50 -19.53 2.36 17.00
CA SER A 50 -20.65 1.43 16.84
C SER A 50 -21.95 2.21 17.01
N ALA A 51 -22.80 2.19 15.97
CA ALA A 51 -24.14 2.74 16.07
C ALA A 51 -25.15 1.65 15.78
N ASN A 52 -26.23 1.61 16.55
CA ASN A 52 -27.34 0.66 16.37
C ASN A 52 -26.92 -0.82 16.36
N GLY A 53 -25.87 -1.18 17.12
CA GLY A 53 -25.35 -2.55 17.20
C GLY A 53 -24.54 -3.02 15.99
N ALA A 54 -24.33 -2.17 14.98
CA ALA A 54 -23.50 -2.51 13.83
C ALA A 54 -22.04 -2.19 14.10
N ASN A 55 -21.15 -3.10 13.68
CA ASN A 55 -19.69 -2.91 13.71
C ASN A 55 -19.21 -2.47 12.34
N TYR A 56 -18.67 -1.23 12.27
CA TYR A 56 -18.10 -0.67 11.03
C TYR A 56 -16.57 -0.73 10.99
N ARG A 57 -15.95 -1.41 11.94
CA ARG A 57 -14.49 -1.57 12.08
C ARG A 57 -14.00 -2.80 11.33
N THR A 58 -12.70 -2.81 10.99
CA THR A 58 -12.06 -3.94 10.30
C THR A 58 -10.95 -4.56 11.15
N GLN A 59 -10.63 -5.82 10.86
CA GLN A 59 -9.48 -6.55 11.40
C GLN A 59 -8.41 -6.79 10.33
N LEU A 60 -8.50 -6.13 9.17
CA LEU A 60 -7.61 -6.38 8.04
C LEU A 60 -6.13 -6.34 8.44
N HIS A 61 -5.72 -5.35 9.27
CA HIS A 61 -4.35 -5.24 9.75
C HIS A 61 -3.86 -6.47 10.51
N ARG A 62 -4.75 -7.18 11.20
CA ARG A 62 -4.39 -8.45 11.90
C ARG A 62 -4.18 -9.59 10.91
N TRP A 63 -4.98 -9.66 9.86
CA TRP A 63 -4.86 -10.71 8.84
C TRP A 63 -3.59 -10.58 7.99
N ILE A 64 -3.18 -9.34 7.68
CA ILE A 64 -2.05 -9.06 6.79
C ILE A 64 -0.75 -8.76 7.55
N GLY A 65 -0.80 -8.53 8.84
CA GLY A 65 0.38 -8.31 9.69
C GLY A 65 1.03 -9.63 10.08
N THR A 66 2.35 -9.60 10.19
CA THR A 66 3.12 -10.71 10.77
C THR A 66 2.99 -10.74 12.29
N SER A 67 3.27 -11.88 12.91
CA SER A 67 3.22 -12.04 14.37
C SER A 67 4.16 -11.07 15.10
N GLU A 68 5.30 -10.71 14.51
CA GLU A 68 6.22 -9.69 15.02
C GLU A 68 5.54 -8.31 15.13
N LEU A 69 4.57 -8.04 14.27
CA LEU A 69 3.76 -6.82 14.26
C LEU A 69 2.34 -7.07 14.79
N TRP A 70 2.18 -8.04 15.68
CA TRP A 70 0.91 -8.40 16.34
C TRP A 70 -0.19 -8.86 15.38
N GLY A 71 0.19 -9.26 14.16
CA GLY A 71 -0.71 -9.87 13.18
C GLY A 71 -0.90 -11.37 13.40
N TRP A 72 -1.64 -11.99 12.49
CA TRP A 72 -1.98 -13.41 12.55
C TRP A 72 -1.25 -14.25 11.50
N ASP A 73 -0.36 -13.68 10.72
CA ASP A 73 0.42 -14.37 9.67
C ASP A 73 -0.41 -15.02 8.55
N GLU A 74 -1.65 -14.61 8.35
CA GLU A 74 -2.56 -15.26 7.42
C GLU A 74 -2.30 -14.87 5.96
N ILE A 75 -1.93 -13.61 5.71
CA ILE A 75 -1.68 -13.07 4.37
C ILE A 75 -0.36 -12.31 4.38
N LEU A 76 0.64 -12.84 3.71
CA LEU A 76 1.99 -12.26 3.65
C LEU A 76 2.36 -11.84 2.22
N PRO A 77 3.27 -10.86 2.05
CA PRO A 77 3.83 -10.53 0.74
C PRO A 77 4.50 -11.75 0.09
N SER A 78 4.13 -12.06 -1.13
CA SER A 78 4.76 -13.17 -1.88
C SER A 78 6.12 -12.74 -2.45
N ASN A 79 7.01 -13.70 -2.69
CA ASN A 79 8.27 -13.44 -3.39
C ASN A 79 8.03 -12.82 -4.78
N VAL A 80 6.99 -13.26 -5.48
CA VAL A 80 6.62 -12.70 -6.80
C VAL A 80 6.28 -11.21 -6.71
N LEU A 81 5.60 -10.78 -5.64
CA LEU A 81 5.32 -9.37 -5.42
C LEU A 81 6.62 -8.59 -5.17
N MET A 82 7.51 -9.12 -4.33
CA MET A 82 8.81 -8.49 -4.04
C MET A 82 9.67 -8.37 -5.29
N GLU A 83 9.80 -9.44 -6.06
CA GLU A 83 10.52 -9.47 -7.33
C GLU A 83 9.95 -8.48 -8.35
N ALA A 84 8.61 -8.36 -8.42
CA ALA A 84 7.95 -7.41 -9.33
C ALA A 84 8.31 -5.95 -9.01
N TYR A 85 8.38 -5.58 -7.71
CA TYR A 85 8.81 -4.26 -7.30
C TYR A 85 10.30 -3.99 -7.54
N MET A 86 11.14 -5.03 -7.43
CA MET A 86 12.59 -4.92 -7.58
C MET A 86 13.07 -5.09 -9.02
N LYS A 87 12.18 -5.48 -9.94
CA LYS A 87 12.51 -5.86 -11.32
C LYS A 87 13.23 -4.76 -12.11
N GLU A 88 12.90 -3.51 -11.89
CA GLU A 88 13.51 -2.36 -12.60
C GLU A 88 14.86 -1.94 -11.98
N GLY A 89 15.28 -2.58 -10.88
CA GLY A 89 16.49 -2.26 -10.15
C GLY A 89 16.35 -1.03 -9.25
N GLU A 90 17.48 -0.65 -8.65
CA GLU A 90 17.55 0.51 -7.78
C GLU A 90 17.70 1.80 -8.58
N ILE A 91 17.02 2.85 -8.13
CA ILE A 91 17.13 4.19 -8.69
C ILE A 91 18.51 4.75 -8.33
N ALA A 92 19.32 5.06 -9.34
CA ALA A 92 20.72 5.46 -9.16
C ALA A 92 20.94 6.68 -8.22
N THR A 93 19.95 7.58 -8.13
CA THR A 93 20.05 8.78 -7.29
C THR A 93 19.73 8.52 -5.81
N THR A 94 19.00 7.45 -5.51
CA THR A 94 18.53 7.14 -4.15
C THR A 94 19.08 5.85 -3.59
N GLY A 95 19.59 4.94 -4.44
CA GLY A 95 19.97 3.57 -4.07
C GLY A 95 18.77 2.75 -3.58
N ARG A 96 17.56 3.12 -3.98
CA ARG A 96 16.31 2.48 -3.55
C ARG A 96 15.50 2.02 -4.76
N TYR A 97 14.71 0.97 -4.57
CA TYR A 97 13.70 0.53 -5.52
C TYR A 97 12.54 1.53 -5.62
N ASP A 98 11.50 1.17 -6.34
CA ASP A 98 10.24 1.92 -6.42
C ASP A 98 9.73 2.32 -5.02
N SER A 99 9.41 3.59 -4.82
CA SER A 99 9.00 4.13 -3.51
C SER A 99 7.74 3.45 -2.95
N ARG A 100 6.86 2.97 -3.83
CA ARG A 100 5.65 2.22 -3.44
C ARG A 100 5.96 0.92 -2.72
N LEU A 101 7.12 0.30 -2.98
CA LEU A 101 7.57 -0.88 -2.23
C LEU A 101 7.69 -0.54 -0.75
N TYR A 102 8.42 0.52 -0.42
CA TYR A 102 8.65 0.94 0.96
C TYR A 102 7.39 1.41 1.68
N GLU A 103 6.41 1.92 0.95
CA GLU A 103 5.10 2.29 1.50
C GLU A 103 4.11 1.12 1.59
N SER A 104 4.40 0.00 0.93
CA SER A 104 3.53 -1.17 0.90
C SER A 104 4.00 -2.33 1.77
N VAL A 105 5.31 -2.50 1.95
CA VAL A 105 5.91 -3.67 2.60
C VAL A 105 7.07 -3.27 3.48
N PHE A 106 7.11 -3.79 4.70
CA PHE A 106 8.31 -3.83 5.53
C PHE A 106 9.16 -5.03 5.14
N PHE A 107 10.45 -4.84 4.95
CA PHE A 107 11.42 -5.90 4.63
C PHE A 107 12.82 -5.47 5.09
N GLN A 108 13.74 -6.41 5.24
CA GLN A 108 15.08 -6.13 5.70
C GLN A 108 15.84 -5.28 4.68
N CYS A 109 16.12 -4.03 5.02
CA CYS A 109 16.95 -3.11 4.23
C CYS A 109 17.35 -1.91 5.09
N ASP A 110 18.36 -1.17 4.63
CA ASP A 110 18.90 0.01 5.34
C ASP A 110 17.83 1.08 5.60
N TYR A 111 16.88 1.26 4.69
CA TYR A 111 15.80 2.24 4.87
C TYR A 111 15.00 2.05 6.16
N PHE A 112 14.71 0.81 6.53
CA PHE A 112 13.98 0.50 7.75
C PHE A 112 14.87 0.36 8.99
N ASN A 113 16.21 0.42 8.83
CA ASN A 113 17.21 0.34 9.89
C ASN A 113 17.99 1.64 10.11
N ASP A 114 17.98 2.59 9.19
CA ASP A 114 18.77 3.84 9.25
C ASP A 114 18.05 5.02 9.94
N GLY A 115 16.82 4.78 10.43
CA GLY A 115 16.01 5.79 11.10
C GLY A 115 15.11 6.62 10.20
N SER A 116 15.22 6.56 8.86
CA SER A 116 14.35 7.29 7.93
C SER A 116 13.01 6.60 7.69
N GLY A 117 12.96 5.28 7.82
CA GLY A 117 11.75 4.46 7.62
C GLY A 117 11.44 3.52 8.78
N ARG A 118 11.77 3.89 10.02
CA ARG A 118 11.61 3.01 11.19
C ARG A 118 10.25 2.34 11.28
N VAL A 119 10.28 1.08 11.66
CA VAL A 119 9.08 0.26 11.92
C VAL A 119 8.58 0.61 13.32
N TYR A 120 7.52 1.39 13.41
CA TYR A 120 6.93 1.84 14.68
C TYR A 120 7.96 2.39 15.69
N GLY A 121 8.89 3.21 15.20
CA GLY A 121 9.92 3.84 16.02
C GLY A 121 11.14 2.98 16.34
N GLY A 122 11.16 1.71 15.96
CA GLY A 122 12.29 0.79 16.07
C GLY A 122 12.90 0.44 14.71
N ASP A 123 14.12 -0.07 14.72
CA ASP A 123 14.77 -0.60 13.54
C ASP A 123 14.13 -1.94 13.15
N TYR A 124 14.07 -2.27 11.87
CA TYR A 124 13.48 -3.52 11.37
C TYR A 124 14.13 -4.74 12.06
N ASP A 125 15.44 -4.73 12.19
CA ASP A 125 16.19 -5.84 12.79
C ASP A 125 15.88 -6.07 14.28
N ASN A 126 15.30 -5.09 14.97
CA ASN A 126 14.84 -5.23 16.35
C ASN A 126 13.41 -5.79 16.46
N TRP A 127 12.64 -5.76 15.38
CA TRP A 127 11.32 -6.37 15.31
C TRP A 127 11.39 -7.81 14.81
N PHE A 128 12.21 -8.05 13.79
CA PHE A 128 12.29 -9.33 13.07
C PHE A 128 13.59 -10.07 13.47
N CYS A 129 13.68 -10.47 14.74
CA CYS A 129 14.82 -11.18 15.32
C CYS A 129 14.34 -12.16 16.41
N SER A 130 15.29 -12.90 16.97
CA SER A 130 15.03 -13.68 18.19
C SER A 130 15.03 -12.77 19.42
N PHE A 131 14.28 -13.18 20.45
CA PHE A 131 14.17 -12.45 21.71
C PHE A 131 14.69 -13.31 22.88
N ASP A 132 15.28 -12.66 23.87
CA ASP A 132 15.68 -13.31 25.13
C ASP A 132 14.49 -13.55 26.07
N ASP A 133 14.73 -14.21 27.20
CA ASP A 133 13.68 -14.51 28.21
C ASP A 133 13.05 -13.24 28.83
N LYS A 134 13.69 -12.07 28.63
CA LYS A 134 13.19 -10.77 29.10
C LYS A 134 12.53 -9.96 27.99
N ASN A 135 12.33 -10.59 26.83
CA ASN A 135 11.75 -9.98 25.63
C ASN A 135 12.60 -8.83 25.05
N ASN A 136 13.95 -8.92 25.16
CA ASN A 136 14.85 -8.01 24.46
C ASN A 136 15.32 -8.62 23.15
N PRO A 137 15.45 -7.83 22.06
CA PRO A 137 16.03 -8.29 20.80
C PRO A 137 17.46 -8.82 21.00
N ILE A 138 17.76 -9.99 20.43
CA ILE A 138 19.10 -10.57 20.46
C ILE A 138 19.88 -10.08 19.24
N PRO A 139 20.96 -9.28 19.39
CA PRO A 139 21.74 -8.76 18.29
C PRO A 139 22.28 -9.87 17.37
N GLY A 140 22.23 -9.63 16.05
CA GLY A 140 22.75 -10.55 15.05
C GLY A 140 21.85 -11.77 14.75
N THR A 141 20.62 -11.77 15.27
CA THR A 141 19.63 -12.84 14.99
C THR A 141 18.53 -12.39 14.07
N SER A 142 18.64 -11.20 13.47
CA SER A 142 17.65 -10.67 12.54
C SER A 142 17.46 -11.54 11.30
N TYR A 143 16.25 -11.56 10.78
CA TYR A 143 15.87 -12.32 9.60
C TYR A 143 14.94 -11.50 8.69
N ASN A 144 15.03 -11.75 7.39
CA ASN A 144 14.14 -11.09 6.43
C ASN A 144 12.82 -11.83 6.35
N ARG A 145 11.77 -11.18 6.86
CA ARG A 145 10.38 -11.64 6.76
C ARG A 145 9.51 -10.48 6.28
N PRO A 146 9.24 -10.36 4.96
CA PRO A 146 8.40 -9.30 4.45
C PRO A 146 7.02 -9.30 5.11
N SER A 147 6.58 -8.12 5.56
CA SER A 147 5.27 -7.89 6.18
C SER A 147 4.57 -6.74 5.50
N PHE A 148 3.25 -6.82 5.31
CA PHE A 148 2.55 -5.67 4.75
C PHE A 148 2.65 -4.46 5.69
N ARG A 149 2.95 -3.30 5.09
CA ARG A 149 2.85 -1.98 5.72
C ARG A 149 1.53 -1.31 5.35
N LYS A 150 1.09 -1.54 4.13
CA LYS A 150 -0.18 -1.04 3.60
C LYS A 150 -1.35 -1.64 4.38
N PHE A 151 -2.31 -0.81 4.79
CA PHE A 151 -3.43 -1.15 5.67
C PHE A 151 -3.06 -1.49 7.11
N MET A 152 -1.84 -1.17 7.53
CA MET A 152 -1.44 -1.23 8.93
C MET A 152 -1.72 0.11 9.63
N PRO A 153 -2.04 0.12 10.94
CA PRO A 153 -2.09 1.34 11.73
C PRO A 153 -0.78 2.13 11.67
N THR A 154 -0.82 3.44 11.82
CA THR A 154 0.36 4.30 11.77
C THR A 154 1.10 4.41 13.09
N ASP A 155 0.45 4.03 14.18
CA ASP A 155 0.99 4.10 15.54
C ASP A 155 1.08 2.71 16.16
N TYR A 156 1.98 2.59 17.12
CA TYR A 156 2.25 1.35 17.83
C TYR A 156 1.02 0.84 18.61
N ASP A 157 0.28 1.75 19.25
CA ASP A 157 -0.89 1.38 20.04
C ASP A 157 -1.98 0.76 19.16
N GLY A 158 -2.10 1.22 17.93
CA GLY A 158 -3.02 0.67 16.94
C GLY A 158 -2.75 -0.80 16.62
N LEU A 159 -1.51 -1.27 16.70
CA LEU A 159 -1.14 -2.67 16.44
C LEU A 159 -1.77 -3.64 17.43
N TYR A 160 -1.89 -3.24 18.71
CA TYR A 160 -2.47 -4.09 19.75
C TYR A 160 -3.99 -4.19 19.66
N ASN A 161 -4.62 -3.22 19.01
CA ASN A 161 -6.08 -3.22 18.90
C ASN A 161 -6.53 -4.34 17.97
N ASN A 162 -7.55 -5.08 18.37
CA ASN A 162 -8.16 -6.11 17.54
C ASN A 162 -8.86 -5.53 16.30
N TYR A 163 -9.13 -4.24 16.28
CA TYR A 163 -9.88 -3.57 15.23
C TYR A 163 -9.24 -2.24 14.89
N CYS A 164 -9.36 -1.86 13.64
CA CYS A 164 -9.00 -0.53 13.16
C CYS A 164 -10.11 0.04 12.26
N ALA A 165 -9.96 1.30 11.89
CA ALA A 165 -10.88 2.01 11.02
C ALA A 165 -10.17 2.53 9.76
N ILE A 166 -9.37 1.70 9.12
CA ILE A 166 -8.72 2.02 7.85
C ILE A 166 -9.69 1.68 6.72
N ASN A 167 -10.08 2.67 5.92
CA ASN A 167 -10.91 2.44 4.75
C ASN A 167 -10.19 1.58 3.72
N ILE A 168 -10.95 0.81 2.94
CA ILE A 168 -10.39 -0.06 1.91
C ILE A 168 -10.79 0.50 0.54
N PRO A 169 -9.87 1.19 -0.19
CA PRO A 169 -10.12 1.66 -1.53
C PRO A 169 -10.28 0.47 -2.49
N LEU A 170 -11.47 0.32 -3.06
CA LEU A 170 -11.79 -0.71 -4.04
C LEU A 170 -11.54 -0.23 -5.46
N MET A 171 -11.72 1.08 -5.71
CA MET A 171 -11.44 1.71 -6.99
C MET A 171 -10.85 3.10 -6.76
N ARG A 172 -9.72 3.37 -7.42
CA ARG A 172 -9.01 4.65 -7.33
C ARG A 172 -8.84 5.27 -8.72
N TYR A 173 -8.59 6.57 -8.76
CA TYR A 173 -8.31 7.29 -10.00
C TYR A 173 -7.12 6.70 -10.78
N ALA A 174 -6.07 6.24 -10.08
CA ALA A 174 -4.97 5.49 -10.68
C ALA A 174 -5.44 4.26 -11.46
N ASN A 175 -6.46 3.52 -10.96
CA ASN A 175 -7.04 2.39 -11.70
C ASN A 175 -7.67 2.82 -13.03
N VAL A 176 -8.37 3.96 -13.04
CA VAL A 176 -8.97 4.51 -14.26
C VAL A 176 -7.89 4.90 -15.28
N LEU A 177 -6.79 5.51 -14.80
CA LEU A 177 -5.65 5.85 -15.66
C LEU A 177 -5.01 4.61 -16.29
N LEU A 178 -4.81 3.54 -15.49
CA LEU A 178 -4.25 2.28 -15.98
C LEU A 178 -5.18 1.57 -16.97
N MET A 179 -6.48 1.49 -16.68
CA MET A 179 -7.47 0.94 -17.61
C MET A 179 -7.49 1.72 -18.93
N LYS A 180 -7.39 3.04 -18.86
CA LYS A 180 -7.31 3.86 -20.08
C LYS A 180 -6.02 3.58 -20.85
N ALA A 181 -4.88 3.47 -20.18
CA ALA A 181 -3.61 3.13 -20.81
C ALA A 181 -3.66 1.76 -21.50
N GLU A 182 -4.26 0.76 -20.85
CA GLU A 182 -4.48 -0.56 -21.42
C GLU A 182 -5.32 -0.49 -22.71
N VAL A 183 -6.47 0.18 -22.67
CA VAL A 183 -7.33 0.34 -23.85
C VAL A 183 -6.60 1.03 -24.99
N LEU A 184 -5.86 2.10 -24.75
CA LEU A 184 -5.09 2.80 -25.77
C LEU A 184 -4.00 1.92 -26.36
N ASN A 185 -3.33 1.11 -25.55
CA ASN A 185 -2.34 0.16 -26.04
C ASN A 185 -2.95 -0.92 -26.93
N GLU A 186 -4.10 -1.49 -26.52
CA GLU A 186 -4.83 -2.49 -27.31
C GLU A 186 -5.39 -1.91 -28.64
N GLN A 187 -5.65 -0.62 -28.69
CA GLN A 187 -6.05 0.10 -29.91
C GLN A 187 -4.86 0.48 -30.79
N GLY A 188 -3.61 0.15 -30.41
CA GLY A 188 -2.41 0.45 -31.17
C GLY A 188 -1.88 1.89 -30.97
N HIS A 189 -2.24 2.54 -29.85
CA HIS A 189 -1.82 3.89 -29.47
C HIS A 189 -0.91 3.90 -28.23
N PRO A 190 0.22 3.15 -28.21
CA PRO A 190 1.09 3.09 -27.02
C PRO A 190 1.68 4.47 -26.65
N GLU A 191 1.87 5.36 -27.61
CA GLU A 191 2.37 6.72 -27.42
C GLU A 191 1.41 7.57 -26.55
N GLN A 192 0.11 7.24 -26.53
CA GLN A 192 -0.90 7.88 -25.68
C GLN A 192 -1.05 7.15 -24.34
N ALA A 193 -0.74 5.87 -24.26
CA ALA A 193 -0.79 5.07 -23.06
C ALA A 193 0.37 5.40 -22.08
N ILE A 194 1.59 5.55 -22.61
CA ILE A 194 2.81 5.81 -21.82
C ILE A 194 2.67 7.04 -20.90
N PRO A 195 2.18 8.22 -21.35
CA PRO A 195 2.00 9.37 -20.49
C PRO A 195 1.11 9.12 -19.27
N LEU A 196 0.06 8.29 -19.39
CA LEU A 196 -0.84 7.96 -18.29
C LEU A 196 -0.16 7.10 -17.22
N ILE A 197 0.68 6.16 -17.64
CA ILE A 197 1.49 5.33 -16.75
C ILE A 197 2.52 6.22 -16.04
N ASN A 198 3.19 7.11 -16.77
CA ASN A 198 4.19 8.02 -16.22
C ASN A 198 3.57 9.04 -15.24
N GLU A 199 2.33 9.49 -15.47
CA GLU A 199 1.60 10.34 -14.52
C GLU A 199 1.51 9.67 -13.14
N ILE A 200 1.14 8.37 -13.11
CA ILE A 200 1.07 7.60 -11.86
C ILE A 200 2.46 7.40 -11.25
N ARG A 201 3.46 7.03 -12.07
CA ARG A 201 4.84 6.81 -11.60
C ARG A 201 5.47 8.07 -11.03
N ASN A 202 5.22 9.23 -11.63
CA ASN A 202 5.76 10.50 -11.15
C ASN A 202 5.15 10.95 -9.81
N VAL A 203 3.93 10.51 -9.49
CA VAL A 203 3.24 10.91 -8.25
C VAL A 203 3.45 9.88 -7.14
N HIS A 204 3.47 8.59 -7.45
CA HIS A 204 3.48 7.50 -6.49
C HIS A 204 4.79 6.69 -6.47
N GLY A 205 5.58 6.72 -7.56
CA GLY A 205 6.76 5.87 -7.78
C GLY A 205 8.10 6.43 -7.34
#